data_2d24de657ba601dff31cf3348c453d80
#
_entry.id   2d24de657ba601dff31cf3348c453d80
#
_cell.length_a   1.000
_cell.length_b   1.000
_cell.length_c   1.000
_cell.angle_alpha   90.00
_cell.angle_beta   90.00
_cell.angle_gamma   90.00
#
_symmetry.space_group_name_H-M   'P 1'
#
loop_
_entity.id
_entity.type
_entity.pdbx_description
1 polymer ?
#
loop_
_entity_poly.entity_id
_entity_poly.type
_entity_poly.pdbx_seq_one_letter_code
_entity_poly.pdbx_strand_id
1 'polypeptide(L)'
;MEYCIWEAYQKEFRNNKEISNGFNLLEQKAKKKVIICFAIMIFSFIEMIVAFFLFANQLWYIVGFVICFAGAMVIMDTDNNNRKKHADKYIDNIRYKNEVLKNLLKKDFHIETIDQIKRLLSIYSRIIEKKKEANEYRIKIVILFFSVLGAILTTSLNNMGSIGIGFKEWVLFAVEFTIIVVTISVIMVTYSTFDSYKKGCEWMVDELNEILLTME
;
A
#
# COMPACT_ATOMS: atom_id res chain seq x y z
N MET A 1 -18.12 -17.57 -0.95
CA MET A 1 -18.05 -17.61 -2.44
C MET A 1 -17.04 -16.59 -2.97
N GLU A 2 -17.13 -15.31 -2.62
CA GLU A 2 -16.28 -14.23 -3.15
C GLU A 2 -14.79 -14.44 -2.89
N TYR A 3 -14.45 -14.91 -1.67
CA TYR A 3 -13.07 -15.25 -1.32
C TYR A 3 -12.54 -16.41 -2.18
N CYS A 4 -13.38 -17.41 -2.45
CA CYS A 4 -12.99 -18.54 -3.29
C CYS A 4 -12.72 -18.11 -4.74
N ILE A 5 -13.51 -17.19 -5.28
CA ILE A 5 -13.29 -16.66 -6.64
C ILE A 5 -11.95 -15.91 -6.71
N TRP A 6 -11.66 -15.07 -5.71
CA TRP A 6 -10.39 -14.36 -5.63
C TRP A 6 -9.19 -15.30 -5.52
N GLU A 7 -9.27 -16.29 -4.65
CA GLU A 7 -8.21 -17.30 -4.46
C GLU A 7 -7.98 -18.12 -5.75
N ALA A 8 -9.07 -18.57 -6.40
CA ALA A 8 -8.99 -19.31 -7.65
C ALA A 8 -8.35 -18.45 -8.76
N TYR A 9 -8.76 -17.18 -8.87
CA TYR A 9 -8.19 -16.27 -9.82
C TYR A 9 -6.69 -16.00 -9.56
N GLN A 10 -6.29 -15.80 -8.28
CA GLN A 10 -4.88 -15.66 -7.93
C GLN A 10 -4.06 -16.91 -8.29
N LYS A 11 -4.62 -18.09 -8.10
CA LYS A 11 -3.95 -19.35 -8.43
C LYS A 11 -3.73 -19.46 -9.92
N GLU A 12 -4.76 -19.19 -10.74
CA GLU A 12 -4.65 -19.15 -12.19
C GLU A 12 -3.66 -18.09 -12.65
N PHE A 13 -3.72 -16.90 -12.07
CA PHE A 13 -2.81 -15.80 -12.35
C PHE A 13 -1.34 -16.15 -12.07
N ARG A 14 -1.04 -16.86 -10.98
CA ARG A 14 0.33 -17.27 -10.64
C ARG A 14 0.84 -18.40 -11.54
N ASN A 15 -0.04 -19.28 -11.96
CA ASN A 15 0.31 -20.44 -12.79
C ASN A 15 0.43 -20.08 -14.27
N ASN A 16 -0.18 -18.99 -14.70
CA ASN A 16 -0.20 -18.58 -16.09
C ASN A 16 0.99 -17.69 -16.42
N LYS A 17 1.94 -18.22 -17.18
CA LYS A 17 3.17 -17.51 -17.59
C LYS A 17 2.91 -16.39 -18.61
N GLU A 18 1.75 -16.39 -19.26
CA GLU A 18 1.37 -15.37 -20.25
C GLU A 18 0.90 -14.10 -19.58
N ILE A 19 0.40 -14.20 -18.34
CA ILE A 19 0.03 -13.04 -17.54
C ILE A 19 1.29 -12.41 -16.95
N SER A 20 1.60 -11.21 -17.40
CA SER A 20 2.77 -10.49 -16.91
C SER A 20 2.41 -9.50 -15.80
N ASN A 21 3.18 -9.51 -14.72
CA ASN A 21 3.15 -8.46 -13.71
C ASN A 21 3.67 -7.14 -14.31
N GLY A 22 3.23 -6.01 -13.78
CA GLY A 22 3.64 -4.68 -14.26
C GLY A 22 5.15 -4.53 -14.46
N PHE A 23 5.95 -5.09 -13.55
CA PHE A 23 7.41 -5.11 -13.68
C PHE A 23 7.89 -5.92 -14.90
N ASN A 24 7.24 -7.02 -15.24
CA ASN A 24 7.60 -7.86 -16.39
C ASN A 24 7.25 -7.19 -17.72
N LEU A 25 6.28 -6.28 -17.73
CA LEU A 25 5.91 -5.50 -18.92
C LEU A 25 6.90 -4.37 -19.23
N LEU A 26 7.76 -4.00 -18.26
CA LEU A 26 8.78 -2.99 -18.48
C LEU A 26 9.82 -3.45 -19.53
N GLU A 27 10.24 -2.51 -20.37
CA GLU A 27 11.37 -2.70 -21.27
C GLU A 27 12.65 -2.98 -20.46
N GLN A 28 13.60 -3.74 -21.02
CA GLN A 28 14.80 -4.17 -20.31
C GLN A 28 15.65 -3.00 -19.76
N LYS A 29 15.69 -1.86 -20.50
CA LYS A 29 16.34 -0.63 -20.02
C LYS A 29 15.60 -0.02 -18.82
N ALA A 30 14.27 0.01 -18.86
CA ALA A 30 13.43 0.52 -17.78
C ALA A 30 13.55 -0.39 -16.54
N LYS A 31 13.57 -1.72 -16.70
CA LYS A 31 13.81 -2.67 -15.59
C LYS A 31 15.13 -2.40 -14.89
N LYS A 32 16.22 -2.25 -15.63
CA LYS A 32 17.54 -1.94 -15.05
C LYS A 32 17.50 -0.63 -14.26
N LYS A 33 16.88 0.43 -14.82
CA LYS A 33 16.77 1.72 -14.15
C LYS A 33 15.96 1.61 -12.84
N VAL A 34 14.83 0.90 -12.84
CA VAL A 34 14.02 0.66 -11.66
C VAL A 34 14.79 -0.12 -10.59
N ILE A 35 15.49 -1.19 -10.97
CA ILE A 35 16.30 -2.00 -10.04
C ILE A 35 17.41 -1.15 -9.39
N ILE A 36 18.12 -0.32 -10.18
CA ILE A 36 19.17 0.55 -9.66
C ILE A 36 18.59 1.57 -8.67
N CYS A 37 17.49 2.23 -9.05
CA CYS A 37 16.82 3.19 -8.15
C CYS A 37 16.37 2.51 -6.85
N PHE A 38 15.82 1.30 -6.94
CA PHE A 38 15.39 0.54 -5.77
C PHE A 38 16.55 0.15 -4.86
N ALA A 39 17.68 -0.25 -5.44
CA ALA A 39 18.90 -0.54 -4.69
C ALA A 39 19.44 0.71 -3.97
N ILE A 40 19.45 1.87 -4.65
CA ILE A 40 19.87 3.14 -4.04
C ILE A 40 18.93 3.51 -2.87
N MET A 41 17.61 3.34 -3.02
CA MET A 41 16.64 3.61 -1.96
C MET A 41 16.87 2.70 -0.74
N ILE A 42 17.11 1.40 -0.95
CA ILE A 42 17.42 0.46 0.14
C ILE A 42 18.70 0.91 0.86
N PHE A 43 19.74 1.27 0.12
CA PHE A 43 21.01 1.72 0.68
C PHE A 43 20.83 3.00 1.52
N SER A 44 20.10 3.99 1.00
CA SER A 44 19.77 5.21 1.74
C SER A 44 18.93 4.92 2.99
N PHE A 45 18.03 3.96 2.93
CA PHE A 45 17.23 3.58 4.09
C PHE A 45 18.11 2.92 5.19
N ILE A 46 19.05 2.05 4.80
CA ILE A 46 20.01 1.46 5.73
C ILE A 46 20.91 2.55 6.32
N GLU A 47 21.38 3.50 5.51
CA GLU A 47 22.18 4.64 5.95
C GLU A 47 21.42 5.49 6.99
N MET A 48 20.13 5.75 6.75
CA MET A 48 19.29 6.45 7.72
C MET A 48 19.20 5.71 9.07
N ILE A 49 19.06 4.38 9.05
CA ILE A 49 19.02 3.57 10.27
C ILE A 49 20.38 3.62 10.99
N VAL A 50 21.47 3.47 10.27
CA VAL A 50 22.83 3.51 10.84
C VAL A 50 23.12 4.90 11.40
N ALA A 51 22.75 5.96 10.68
CA ALA A 51 22.91 7.35 11.15
C ALA A 51 22.10 7.61 12.42
N PHE A 52 20.93 7.00 12.56
CA PHE A 52 20.11 7.10 13.77
C PHE A 52 20.84 6.59 15.01
N PHE A 53 21.53 5.46 14.88
CA PHE A 53 22.22 4.84 16.02
C PHE A 53 23.61 5.39 16.31
N LEU A 54 24.32 5.88 15.26
CA LEU A 54 25.74 6.26 15.40
C LEU A 54 25.98 7.77 15.39
N PHE A 55 25.16 8.53 14.69
CA PHE A 55 25.35 9.95 14.48
C PHE A 55 24.08 10.73 14.85
N ALA A 56 24.09 11.43 15.96
CA ALA A 56 23.00 12.32 16.37
C ALA A 56 22.78 13.53 15.44
N ASN A 57 23.24 13.46 14.18
CA ASN A 57 23.18 14.56 13.23
C ASN A 57 21.94 14.41 12.32
N GLN A 58 20.96 15.29 12.52
CA GLN A 58 19.69 15.32 11.80
C GLN A 58 19.84 15.48 10.27
N LEU A 59 20.93 16.03 9.79
CA LEU A 59 21.16 16.28 8.34
C LEU A 59 21.16 14.99 7.52
N TRP A 60 21.69 13.89 8.04
CA TRP A 60 21.74 12.61 7.34
C TRP A 60 20.36 12.02 7.08
N TYR A 61 19.39 12.26 7.98
CA TYR A 61 18.00 11.83 7.74
C TYR A 61 17.36 12.57 6.59
N ILE A 62 17.59 13.89 6.51
CA ILE A 62 17.05 14.70 5.44
C ILE A 62 17.63 14.24 4.10
N VAL A 63 18.93 13.99 4.03
CA VAL A 63 19.61 13.50 2.82
C VAL A 63 19.05 12.15 2.40
N GLY A 64 18.96 11.18 3.30
CA GLY A 64 18.39 9.85 3.02
C GLY A 64 16.94 9.93 2.57
N PHE A 65 16.12 10.77 3.21
CA PHE A 65 14.73 10.98 2.82
C PHE A 65 14.62 11.56 1.41
N VAL A 66 15.41 12.59 1.09
CA VAL A 66 15.44 13.22 -0.25
C VAL A 66 15.83 12.21 -1.32
N ILE A 67 16.83 11.34 -1.07
CA ILE A 67 17.26 10.30 -2.01
C ILE A 67 16.14 9.27 -2.22
N CYS A 68 15.49 8.81 -1.14
CA CYS A 68 14.36 7.88 -1.25
C CYS A 68 13.20 8.48 -2.05
N PHE A 69 12.86 9.74 -1.78
CA PHE A 69 11.78 10.44 -2.50
C PHE A 69 12.12 10.62 -3.98
N ALA A 70 13.34 11.08 -4.30
CA ALA A 70 13.79 11.22 -5.67
C ALA A 70 13.80 9.86 -6.41
N GLY A 71 14.25 8.79 -5.75
CA GLY A 71 14.22 7.42 -6.29
C GLY A 71 12.79 6.98 -6.62
N ALA A 72 11.83 7.22 -5.72
CA ALA A 72 10.42 6.91 -5.95
C ALA A 72 9.86 7.67 -7.16
N MET A 73 10.14 8.98 -7.28
CA MET A 73 9.71 9.78 -8.42
C MET A 73 10.29 9.28 -9.74
N VAL A 74 11.57 8.88 -9.77
CA VAL A 74 12.21 8.31 -10.96
C VAL A 74 11.57 6.97 -11.36
N ILE A 75 11.19 6.13 -10.40
CA ILE A 75 10.48 4.86 -10.66
C ILE A 75 9.11 5.14 -11.28
N MET A 76 8.33 6.04 -10.68
CA MET A 76 7.01 6.42 -11.20
C MET A 76 7.08 7.00 -12.62
N ASP A 77 8.02 7.92 -12.88
CA ASP A 77 8.22 8.49 -14.20
C ASP A 77 8.63 7.42 -15.22
N THR A 78 9.51 6.51 -14.84
CA THR A 78 9.96 5.41 -15.69
C THR A 78 8.81 4.46 -16.05
N ASP A 79 7.93 4.11 -15.09
CA ASP A 79 6.74 3.29 -15.35
C ASP A 79 5.75 4.01 -16.27
N ASN A 80 5.45 5.28 -15.99
CA ASN A 80 4.54 6.08 -16.81
C ASN A 80 5.03 6.23 -18.26
N ASN A 81 6.31 6.49 -18.46
CA ASN A 81 6.89 6.64 -19.79
C ASN A 81 6.90 5.29 -20.54
N ASN A 82 7.17 4.18 -19.84
CA ASN A 82 7.10 2.86 -20.42
C ASN A 82 5.68 2.47 -20.82
N ARG A 83 4.67 2.78 -20.00
CA ARG A 83 3.24 2.56 -20.31
C ARG A 83 2.82 3.34 -21.56
N LYS A 84 3.18 4.62 -21.65
CA LYS A 84 2.89 5.44 -22.81
C LYS A 84 3.53 4.88 -24.09
N LYS A 85 4.76 4.41 -24.00
CA LYS A 85 5.53 3.90 -25.15
C LYS A 85 5.06 2.54 -25.64
N HIS A 86 4.53 1.71 -24.74
CA HIS A 86 4.14 0.32 -25.01
C HIS A 86 2.69 0.05 -24.62
N ALA A 87 1.79 1.01 -24.87
CA ALA A 87 0.38 0.93 -24.51
C ALA A 87 -0.28 -0.37 -24.99
N ASP A 88 0.02 -0.79 -26.23
CA ASP A 88 -0.54 -2.00 -26.82
C ASP A 88 -0.27 -3.25 -25.96
N LYS A 89 0.96 -3.42 -25.47
CA LYS A 89 1.31 -4.56 -24.61
C LYS A 89 0.54 -4.57 -23.28
N TYR A 90 0.27 -3.38 -22.74
CA TYR A 90 -0.53 -3.27 -21.51
C TYR A 90 -1.99 -3.59 -21.78
N ILE A 91 -2.53 -3.11 -22.90
CA ILE A 91 -3.91 -3.41 -23.34
C ILE A 91 -4.09 -4.92 -23.60
N ASP A 92 -3.16 -5.54 -24.33
CA ASP A 92 -3.21 -6.98 -24.60
C ASP A 92 -3.13 -7.80 -23.30
N ASN A 93 -2.29 -7.40 -22.35
CA ASN A 93 -2.20 -8.06 -21.05
C ASN A 93 -3.48 -7.91 -20.24
N ILE A 94 -4.17 -6.75 -20.30
CA ILE A 94 -5.47 -6.53 -19.66
C ILE A 94 -6.53 -7.42 -20.31
N ARG A 95 -6.62 -7.43 -21.64
CA ARG A 95 -7.57 -8.30 -22.36
C ARG A 95 -7.40 -9.77 -22.00
N TYR A 96 -6.17 -10.23 -21.98
CA TYR A 96 -5.87 -11.61 -21.62
C TYR A 96 -6.28 -11.95 -20.18
N LYS A 97 -6.06 -11.04 -19.23
CA LYS A 97 -6.53 -11.19 -17.85
C LYS A 97 -8.04 -11.30 -17.76
N ASN A 98 -8.75 -10.45 -18.50
CA ASN A 98 -10.21 -10.45 -18.55
C ASN A 98 -10.75 -11.76 -19.13
N GLU A 99 -10.12 -12.31 -20.16
CA GLU A 99 -10.47 -13.61 -20.72
C GLU A 99 -10.25 -14.75 -19.71
N VAL A 100 -9.13 -14.76 -19.00
CA VAL A 100 -8.85 -15.74 -17.96
C VAL A 100 -9.90 -15.67 -16.84
N LEU A 101 -10.23 -14.45 -16.36
CA LEU A 101 -11.27 -14.27 -15.35
C LEU A 101 -12.65 -14.70 -15.86
N LYS A 102 -13.02 -14.33 -17.07
CA LYS A 102 -14.30 -14.71 -17.67
C LYS A 102 -14.44 -16.23 -17.79
N ASN A 103 -13.39 -16.91 -18.25
CA ASN A 103 -13.37 -18.36 -18.37
C ASN A 103 -13.47 -19.05 -17.00
N LEU A 104 -12.77 -18.52 -15.97
CA LEU A 104 -12.84 -19.03 -14.62
C LEU A 104 -14.24 -18.84 -14.02
N LEU A 105 -14.86 -17.67 -14.17
CA LEU A 105 -16.21 -17.39 -13.71
C LEU A 105 -17.23 -18.35 -14.34
N LYS A 106 -17.10 -18.58 -15.63
CA LYS A 106 -17.97 -19.49 -16.38
C LYS A 106 -17.78 -20.95 -15.97
N LYS A 107 -16.53 -21.43 -15.98
CA LYS A 107 -16.18 -22.84 -15.82
C LYS A 107 -16.35 -23.33 -14.39
N ASP A 108 -15.83 -22.57 -13.42
CA ASP A 108 -15.72 -23.01 -12.04
C ASP A 108 -16.85 -22.50 -11.14
N PHE A 109 -17.45 -21.36 -11.50
CA PHE A 109 -18.48 -20.71 -10.67
C PHE A 109 -19.85 -20.61 -11.35
N HIS A 110 -19.97 -21.01 -12.63
CA HIS A 110 -21.20 -20.96 -13.42
C HIS A 110 -21.83 -19.55 -13.48
N ILE A 111 -20.98 -18.52 -13.53
CA ILE A 111 -21.36 -17.12 -13.65
C ILE A 111 -21.19 -16.72 -15.12
N GLU A 112 -22.31 -16.58 -15.84
CA GLU A 112 -22.32 -16.34 -17.30
C GLU A 112 -23.14 -15.12 -17.68
N THR A 113 -24.09 -14.70 -16.84
CA THR A 113 -25.03 -13.62 -17.18
C THR A 113 -24.56 -12.27 -16.63
N ILE A 114 -24.91 -11.21 -17.36
CA ILE A 114 -24.64 -9.82 -16.95
C ILE A 114 -25.16 -9.55 -15.53
N ASP A 115 -26.37 -10.04 -15.20
CA ASP A 115 -26.96 -9.83 -13.88
C ASP A 115 -26.18 -10.52 -12.76
N GLN A 116 -25.64 -11.72 -13.01
CA GLN A 116 -24.79 -12.42 -12.07
C GLN A 116 -23.48 -11.66 -11.83
N ILE A 117 -22.87 -11.10 -12.88
CA ILE A 117 -21.65 -10.30 -12.79
C ILE A 117 -21.94 -8.99 -12.04
N LYS A 118 -23.04 -8.29 -12.33
CA LYS A 118 -23.47 -7.09 -11.60
C LYS A 118 -23.70 -7.38 -10.11
N ARG A 119 -24.28 -8.53 -9.80
CA ARG A 119 -24.45 -8.96 -8.40
C ARG A 119 -23.13 -9.22 -7.71
N LEU A 120 -22.19 -9.90 -8.37
CA LEU A 120 -20.85 -10.13 -7.84
C LEU A 120 -20.09 -8.82 -7.61
N LEU A 121 -20.18 -7.90 -8.56
CA LEU A 121 -19.61 -6.55 -8.45
C LEU A 121 -20.19 -5.79 -7.24
N SER A 122 -21.48 -5.86 -7.02
CA SER A 122 -22.11 -5.22 -5.85
C SER A 122 -21.61 -5.79 -4.53
N ILE A 123 -21.31 -7.09 -4.49
CA ILE A 123 -20.76 -7.76 -3.30
C ILE A 123 -19.33 -7.26 -3.02
N TYR A 124 -18.46 -7.24 -4.03
CA TYR A 124 -17.09 -6.74 -3.86
C TYR A 124 -17.06 -5.26 -3.47
N SER A 125 -17.91 -4.42 -4.10
CA SER A 125 -18.03 -3.01 -3.75
C SER A 125 -18.45 -2.81 -2.29
N ARG A 126 -19.40 -3.61 -1.79
CA ARG A 126 -19.81 -3.58 -0.38
C ARG A 126 -18.67 -4.00 0.57
N ILE A 127 -17.85 -4.98 0.18
CA ILE A 127 -16.68 -5.39 0.98
C ILE A 127 -15.68 -4.25 1.06
N ILE A 128 -15.40 -3.57 -0.05
CA ILE A 128 -14.49 -2.42 -0.12
C ILE A 128 -15.00 -1.29 0.79
N GLU A 129 -16.28 -0.96 0.70
CA GLU A 129 -16.92 0.08 1.51
C GLU A 129 -16.79 -0.21 3.02
N LYS A 130 -17.15 -1.42 3.46
CA LYS A 130 -16.98 -1.83 4.87
C LYS A 130 -15.53 -1.73 5.33
N LYS A 131 -14.57 -2.10 4.47
CA LYS A 131 -13.14 -1.99 4.80
C LYS A 131 -12.66 -0.55 4.83
N LYS A 132 -13.23 0.32 3.98
CA LYS A 132 -12.96 1.76 4.01
C LYS A 132 -13.46 2.37 5.33
N GLU A 133 -14.69 2.08 5.73
CA GLU A 133 -15.24 2.53 7.02
C GLU A 133 -14.38 2.07 8.21
N ALA A 134 -13.96 0.80 8.21
CA ALA A 134 -13.08 0.28 9.26
C ALA A 134 -11.72 1.00 9.28
N ASN A 135 -11.18 1.39 8.12
CA ASN A 135 -9.95 2.14 8.04
C ASN A 135 -10.11 3.59 8.54
N GLU A 136 -11.20 4.24 8.19
CA GLU A 136 -11.53 5.57 8.71
C GLU A 136 -11.65 5.57 10.24
N TYR A 137 -12.26 4.51 10.80
CA TYR A 137 -12.34 4.33 12.25
C TYR A 137 -10.95 4.19 12.90
N ARG A 138 -10.04 3.41 12.29
CA ARG A 138 -8.65 3.30 12.76
C ARG A 138 -7.90 4.62 12.73
N ILE A 139 -8.06 5.42 11.66
CA ILE A 139 -7.47 6.76 11.58
C ILE A 139 -7.98 7.66 12.70
N LYS A 140 -9.28 7.63 13.00
CA LYS A 140 -9.86 8.38 14.13
C LYS A 140 -9.26 7.97 15.47
N ILE A 141 -9.02 6.66 15.68
CA ILE A 141 -8.36 6.16 16.88
C ILE A 141 -6.91 6.68 16.97
N VAL A 142 -6.17 6.67 15.85
CA VAL A 142 -4.80 7.22 15.82
C VAL A 142 -4.80 8.71 16.19
N ILE A 143 -5.71 9.50 15.62
CA ILE A 143 -5.85 10.92 15.95
C ILE A 143 -6.15 11.10 17.46
N LEU A 144 -7.04 10.28 18.01
CA LEU A 144 -7.34 10.30 19.45
C LEU A 144 -6.11 10.01 20.29
N PHE A 145 -5.29 9.01 19.94
CA PHE A 145 -4.05 8.70 20.64
C PHE A 145 -3.09 9.88 20.62
N PHE A 146 -2.89 10.55 19.48
CA PHE A 146 -2.04 11.75 19.41
C PHE A 146 -2.59 12.91 20.23
N SER A 147 -3.91 13.09 20.29
CA SER A 147 -4.55 14.13 21.11
C SER A 147 -4.33 13.87 22.61
N VAL A 148 -4.50 12.62 23.04
CA VAL A 148 -4.25 12.21 24.44
C VAL A 148 -2.76 12.35 24.79
N LEU A 149 -1.87 11.93 23.88
CA LEU A 149 -0.42 12.14 24.03
C LEU A 149 -0.08 13.61 24.26
N GLY A 150 -0.60 14.49 23.38
CA GLY A 150 -0.39 15.94 23.51
C GLY A 150 -0.86 16.48 24.87
N ALA A 151 -2.05 16.06 25.30
CA ALA A 151 -2.60 16.46 26.60
C ALA A 151 -1.71 16.00 27.78
N ILE A 152 -1.26 14.73 27.76
CA ILE A 152 -0.38 14.16 28.81
C ILE A 152 0.94 14.91 28.84
N LEU A 153 1.59 15.13 27.70
CA LEU A 153 2.88 15.81 27.61
C LEU A 153 2.77 17.27 28.09
N THR A 154 1.72 17.98 27.69
CA THR A 154 1.48 19.36 28.10
C THR A 154 1.22 19.44 29.60
N THR A 155 0.40 18.56 30.18
CA THR A 155 0.08 18.52 31.61
C THR A 155 1.32 18.15 32.44
N SER A 156 2.12 17.17 31.99
CA SER A 156 3.34 16.78 32.67
C SER A 156 4.41 17.87 32.65
N LEU A 157 4.52 18.61 31.54
CA LEU A 157 5.42 19.75 31.43
C LEU A 157 5.04 20.86 32.41
N ASN A 158 3.75 21.20 32.47
CA ASN A 158 3.25 22.25 33.35
C ASN A 158 3.43 21.91 34.87
N ASN A 159 3.42 20.62 35.20
CA ASN A 159 3.51 20.13 36.58
C ASN A 159 4.91 19.59 36.97
N MET A 160 5.93 19.75 36.15
CA MET A 160 7.29 19.25 36.38
C MET A 160 7.83 19.60 37.79
N GLY A 161 7.67 20.87 38.16
CA GLY A 161 8.18 21.35 39.47
C GLY A 161 7.49 20.70 40.67
N SER A 162 6.21 20.35 40.54
CA SER A 162 5.44 19.69 41.63
C SER A 162 5.70 18.18 41.71
N ILE A 163 6.09 17.56 40.59
CA ILE A 163 6.39 16.12 40.52
C ILE A 163 7.87 15.83 40.89
N GLY A 164 8.72 16.87 40.94
CA GLY A 164 10.15 16.72 41.25
C GLY A 164 10.97 16.11 40.10
N ILE A 165 10.45 16.14 38.88
CA ILE A 165 11.12 15.62 37.67
C ILE A 165 11.93 16.75 37.03
N GLY A 166 13.23 16.52 36.77
CA GLY A 166 14.07 17.45 36.05
C GLY A 166 13.68 17.56 34.55
N PHE A 167 14.03 18.69 33.92
CA PHE A 167 13.73 18.90 32.48
C PHE A 167 14.32 17.81 31.58
N LYS A 168 15.51 17.31 31.89
CA LYS A 168 16.16 16.23 31.13
C LYS A 168 15.38 14.93 31.19
N GLU A 169 14.92 14.55 32.36
CA GLU A 169 14.13 13.34 32.60
C GLU A 169 12.77 13.43 31.92
N TRP A 170 12.15 14.62 31.97
CA TRP A 170 10.91 14.87 31.25
C TRP A 170 11.08 14.73 29.73
N VAL A 171 12.16 15.27 29.17
CA VAL A 171 12.44 15.14 27.71
C VAL A 171 12.62 13.69 27.32
N LEU A 172 13.35 12.90 28.10
CA LEU A 172 13.52 11.47 27.84
C LEU A 172 12.17 10.74 27.86
N PHE A 173 11.35 10.96 28.85
CA PHE A 173 9.99 10.40 28.96
C PHE A 173 9.14 10.80 27.76
N ALA A 174 9.15 12.08 27.37
CA ALA A 174 8.38 12.57 26.23
C ALA A 174 8.80 11.90 24.91
N VAL A 175 10.10 11.72 24.69
CA VAL A 175 10.65 11.04 23.50
C VAL A 175 10.24 9.57 23.48
N GLU A 176 10.44 8.84 24.58
CA GLU A 176 10.09 7.42 24.67
C GLU A 176 8.59 7.20 24.42
N PHE A 177 7.75 8.00 25.08
CA PHE A 177 6.30 7.89 24.94
C PHE A 177 5.83 8.24 23.52
N THR A 178 6.43 9.26 22.91
CA THR A 178 6.16 9.62 21.50
C THR A 178 6.53 8.48 20.55
N ILE A 179 7.69 7.85 20.73
CA ILE A 179 8.12 6.71 19.92
C ILE A 179 7.10 5.57 20.02
N ILE A 180 6.60 5.24 21.21
CA ILE A 180 5.59 4.20 21.39
C ILE A 180 4.32 4.52 20.60
N VAL A 181 3.79 5.75 20.75
CA VAL A 181 2.56 6.16 20.06
C VAL A 181 2.73 6.18 18.54
N VAL A 182 3.87 6.67 18.05
CA VAL A 182 4.19 6.65 16.63
C VAL A 182 4.28 5.22 16.11
N THR A 183 4.95 4.32 16.84
CA THR A 183 5.08 2.91 16.44
C THR A 183 3.72 2.22 16.35
N ILE A 184 2.85 2.40 17.35
CA ILE A 184 1.48 1.85 17.33
C ILE A 184 0.70 2.42 16.14
N SER A 185 0.81 3.72 15.89
CA SER A 185 0.13 4.40 14.79
C SER A 185 0.58 3.88 13.42
N VAL A 186 1.89 3.70 13.24
CA VAL A 186 2.48 3.11 12.02
C VAL A 186 1.97 1.69 11.82
N ILE A 187 1.95 0.86 12.84
CA ILE A 187 1.42 -0.52 12.76
C ILE A 187 -0.06 -0.51 12.35
N MET A 188 -0.88 0.35 12.95
CA MET A 188 -2.31 0.45 12.61
C MET A 188 -2.54 0.88 11.16
N VAL A 189 -1.79 1.86 10.68
CA VAL A 189 -1.91 2.38 9.30
C VAL A 189 -1.36 1.37 8.30
N THR A 190 -0.20 0.78 8.56
CA THR A 190 0.42 -0.20 7.65
C THR A 190 -0.42 -1.46 7.53
N TYR A 191 -1.02 -1.95 8.61
CA TYR A 191 -1.92 -3.11 8.55
C TYR A 191 -3.06 -2.92 7.54
N SER A 192 -3.64 -1.72 7.46
CA SER A 192 -4.70 -1.42 6.50
C SER A 192 -4.19 -1.29 5.05
N THR A 193 -2.95 -0.82 4.89
CA THR A 193 -2.32 -0.63 3.58
C THR A 193 -1.87 -1.95 2.95
N PHE A 194 -1.50 -2.93 3.80
CA PHE A 194 -1.09 -4.27 3.38
C PHE A 194 -2.23 -5.29 3.35
N ASP A 195 -3.50 -4.86 3.52
CA ASP A 195 -4.65 -5.75 3.33
C ASP A 195 -4.74 -6.22 1.87
N SER A 196 -4.08 -7.34 1.59
CA SER A 196 -4.02 -7.95 0.26
C SER A 196 -5.40 -8.32 -0.27
N TYR A 197 -6.33 -8.67 0.62
CA TYR A 197 -7.70 -9.01 0.25
C TYR A 197 -8.50 -7.77 -0.20
N LYS A 198 -8.32 -6.62 0.48
CA LYS A 198 -8.94 -5.35 0.06
C LYS A 198 -8.48 -4.96 -1.35
N LYS A 199 -7.16 -4.98 -1.57
CA LYS A 199 -6.58 -4.70 -2.90
C LYS A 199 -7.07 -5.68 -3.96
N GLY A 200 -7.22 -6.94 -3.57
CA GLY A 200 -7.81 -7.97 -4.41
C GLY A 200 -9.26 -7.66 -4.79
N CYS A 201 -10.09 -7.21 -3.84
CA CYS A 201 -11.46 -6.81 -4.10
C CYS A 201 -11.52 -5.57 -5.02
N GLU A 202 -10.69 -4.55 -4.79
CA GLU A 202 -10.60 -3.37 -5.64
C GLU A 202 -10.25 -3.77 -7.08
N TRP A 203 -9.28 -4.63 -7.24
CA TRP A 203 -8.87 -5.14 -8.54
C TRP A 203 -9.96 -5.98 -9.22
N MET A 204 -10.67 -6.84 -8.47
CA MET A 204 -11.80 -7.61 -8.99
C MET A 204 -12.95 -6.71 -9.46
N VAL A 205 -13.19 -5.59 -8.80
CA VAL A 205 -14.19 -4.60 -9.24
C VAL A 205 -13.82 -4.00 -10.58
N ASP A 206 -12.54 -3.63 -10.75
CA ASP A 206 -12.06 -3.05 -12.02
C ASP A 206 -12.18 -4.06 -13.16
N GLU A 207 -11.71 -5.30 -12.97
CA GLU A 207 -11.78 -6.37 -13.97
C GLU A 207 -13.24 -6.75 -14.32
N LEU A 208 -14.13 -6.84 -13.33
CA LEU A 208 -15.55 -7.13 -13.56
C LEU A 208 -16.26 -6.00 -14.32
N ASN A 209 -15.91 -4.74 -14.05
CA ASN A 209 -16.42 -3.61 -14.84
C ASN A 209 -15.98 -3.68 -16.31
N GLU A 210 -14.71 -4.02 -16.56
CA GLU A 210 -14.22 -4.20 -17.92
C GLU A 210 -14.92 -5.36 -18.65
N ILE A 211 -15.16 -6.48 -17.95
CA ILE A 211 -15.92 -7.61 -18.53
C ILE A 211 -17.34 -7.15 -18.89
N LEU A 212 -18.01 -6.39 -18.04
CA LEU A 212 -19.35 -5.88 -18.31
C LEU A 212 -19.37 -5.00 -19.56
N LEU A 213 -18.40 -4.09 -19.73
CA LEU A 213 -18.26 -3.25 -20.92
C LEU A 213 -18.05 -4.05 -22.21
N THR A 214 -17.50 -5.24 -22.12
CA THR A 214 -17.30 -6.13 -23.28
C THR A 214 -18.51 -7.03 -23.58
N MET A 215 -19.48 -7.09 -22.66
CA MET A 215 -20.69 -7.93 -22.80
C MET A 215 -21.92 -7.11 -23.18
N GLU A 216 -21.91 -5.79 -23.03
CA GLU A 216 -22.91 -4.84 -23.53
C GLU A 216 -22.64 -4.53 -25.00
#